data_03ac4e3cb352e2714b6ee48734b17ec6
#
_entry.id   03ac4e3cb352e2714b6ee48734b17ec6
#
_cell.length_a   1.000
_cell.length_b   1.000
_cell.length_c   1.000
_cell.angle_alpha   90.00
_cell.angle_beta   90.00
_cell.angle_gamma   90.00
#
_symmetry.space_group_name_H-M   'P 1'
#
loop_
_entity.id
_entity.type
_entity.pdbx_description
1 polymer ?
#
loop_
_entity_poly.entity_id
_entity_poly.type
_entity_poly.pdbx_seq_one_letter_code
_entity_poly.pdbx_strand_id
1 'polypeptide(L)'
;MAFDFSAKNYEEALRKFTITVPEHFNFGFDVIDRRAEEEGKRALVWTDAGGVQSKEYTFRDIKLLSNQAANALRGAGVKKGDRVFIMLGRVPEWFFILVACHKLGAVIMPAPVILTVGDIEYRITKGRANAVITNNANHAKVDEAVKKIDAPFLRNKFLSDGAAPGWADFARLMEKASPDLPRTAVERTRSSDPFLIYFTSGTTKYPKMVLHVCSYPLGHLRTAGLWHDLKEKDLIWVVSDTGWAKSAWGLYGQWTIGAGLFIHNAEGRFNAKLTLDLLTKRGATVFCGPPTVYRMLILEDLAKYDYSQVRHFTSAGEPLNPEVIKIWQEATGKIIHEGYGQTETTVLVGNYPFMAVKPGSMGRPVPGLDIDILDEDHKSVHTGEVGFICVKADQKRPVGIFEEYLENPEENAAAFQHGWYNTGDKAYRDEDGYYTFIGRGDDIIKASGYRIGPFEVESVIQEHPAVAENAVVASPDIVRGEIVKAFIVLAPGFVASDRLISEIQDFVKERTAPYKYPREIEFMNELPKTISGKIKRAVLRTRELEKKMGKGGLSAGKI
;
A
#
# COMPACT_ATOMS: atom_id res chain seq x y z
N MET A 1 1.61 9.43 -24.94
CA MET A 1 2.96 9.47 -24.33
C MET A 1 3.59 8.11 -24.63
N ALA A 2 4.76 8.07 -25.25
CA ALA A 2 5.50 6.82 -25.42
C ALA A 2 6.49 6.70 -24.25
N PHE A 3 6.49 5.57 -23.56
CA PHE A 3 7.41 5.29 -22.48
C PHE A 3 8.28 4.11 -22.87
N ASP A 4 9.58 4.23 -22.71
CA ASP A 4 10.53 3.15 -23.01
C ASP A 4 10.87 2.39 -21.73
N PHE A 5 10.36 1.16 -21.61
CA PHE A 5 10.67 0.22 -20.53
C PHE A 5 11.57 -0.93 -21.01
N SER A 6 12.25 -0.78 -22.16
CA SER A 6 13.00 -1.85 -22.84
C SER A 6 14.41 -2.08 -22.29
N ALA A 7 14.71 -1.64 -21.07
CA ALA A 7 16.02 -1.82 -20.48
C ALA A 7 16.39 -3.30 -20.30
N LYS A 8 17.62 -3.66 -20.71
CA LYS A 8 18.16 -5.02 -20.61
C LYS A 8 18.85 -5.29 -19.27
N ASN A 9 19.21 -4.24 -18.55
CA ASN A 9 19.84 -4.28 -17.24
C ASN A 9 19.57 -2.99 -16.47
N TYR A 10 19.93 -3.00 -15.19
CA TYR A 10 19.66 -1.90 -14.28
C TYR A 10 20.35 -0.59 -14.69
N GLU A 11 21.58 -0.64 -15.17
CA GLU A 11 22.36 0.54 -15.57
C GLU A 11 21.75 1.21 -16.81
N GLU A 12 21.20 0.41 -17.71
CA GLU A 12 20.47 0.91 -18.87
C GLU A 12 19.16 1.58 -18.45
N ALA A 13 18.43 0.97 -17.50
CA ALA A 13 17.20 1.54 -16.96
C ALA A 13 17.45 2.91 -16.28
N LEU A 14 18.53 3.04 -15.49
CA LEU A 14 18.93 4.30 -14.88
C LEU A 14 19.15 5.43 -15.90
N ARG A 15 19.77 5.10 -17.04
CA ARG A 15 20.08 6.09 -18.09
C ARG A 15 18.88 6.46 -18.94
N LYS A 16 17.99 5.51 -19.22
CA LYS A 16 16.89 5.69 -20.18
C LYS A 16 15.60 6.19 -19.56
N PHE A 17 15.34 5.78 -18.33
CA PHE A 17 14.03 6.05 -17.75
C PHE A 17 13.89 7.49 -17.27
N THR A 18 12.97 8.21 -17.87
CA THR A 18 12.61 9.58 -17.48
C THR A 18 11.11 9.77 -17.51
N ILE A 19 10.59 10.64 -16.66
CA ILE A 19 9.18 11.05 -16.65
C ILE A 19 9.10 12.55 -16.92
N THR A 20 8.46 12.91 -18.02
CA THR A 20 8.13 14.31 -18.31
C THR A 20 6.75 14.63 -17.73
N VAL A 21 6.70 15.63 -16.86
CA VAL A 21 5.45 16.12 -16.27
C VAL A 21 4.99 17.35 -17.06
N PRO A 22 3.84 17.28 -17.75
CA PRO A 22 3.28 18.44 -18.44
C PRO A 22 2.77 19.47 -17.42
N GLU A 23 2.65 20.73 -17.80
CA GLU A 23 2.09 21.79 -16.93
C GLU A 23 0.65 21.44 -16.49
N HIS A 24 -0.12 20.90 -17.40
CA HIS A 24 -1.50 20.49 -17.18
C HIS A 24 -1.67 19.00 -17.44
N PHE A 25 -2.25 18.31 -16.48
CA PHE A 25 -2.54 16.90 -16.59
C PHE A 25 -3.86 16.56 -15.90
N ASN A 26 -4.65 15.70 -16.56
CA ASN A 26 -5.88 15.16 -16.02
C ASN A 26 -5.97 13.67 -16.37
N PHE A 27 -5.88 12.82 -15.35
CA PHE A 27 -5.85 11.37 -15.55
C PHE A 27 -7.06 10.85 -16.36
N GLY A 28 -8.27 11.41 -16.13
CA GLY A 28 -9.47 11.02 -16.84
C GLY A 28 -9.41 11.32 -18.34
N PHE A 29 -9.00 12.53 -18.72
CA PHE A 29 -8.93 12.93 -20.11
C PHE A 29 -7.65 12.47 -20.81
N ASP A 30 -6.49 12.65 -20.17
CA ASP A 30 -5.20 12.42 -20.82
C ASP A 30 -4.79 10.94 -20.86
N VAL A 31 -5.44 10.09 -20.02
CA VAL A 31 -5.20 8.64 -20.00
C VAL A 31 -6.45 7.88 -20.44
N ILE A 32 -7.55 7.98 -19.70
CA ILE A 32 -8.73 7.13 -19.94
C ILE A 32 -9.37 7.44 -21.27
N ASP A 33 -9.65 8.71 -21.56
CA ASP A 33 -10.33 9.09 -22.81
C ASP A 33 -9.46 8.81 -24.03
N ARG A 34 -8.13 8.98 -23.90
CA ARG A 34 -7.19 8.64 -24.97
C ARG A 34 -7.12 7.12 -25.21
N ARG A 35 -7.08 6.30 -24.13
CA ARG A 35 -7.10 4.83 -24.27
C ARG A 35 -8.43 4.32 -24.81
N ALA A 36 -9.52 5.04 -24.60
CA ALA A 36 -10.83 4.74 -25.15
C ALA A 36 -10.93 4.89 -26.68
N GLU A 37 -9.95 5.52 -27.33
CA GLU A 37 -9.82 5.57 -28.80
C GLU A 37 -9.34 4.23 -29.38
N GLU A 38 -8.73 3.36 -28.55
CA GLU A 38 -8.31 2.02 -28.94
C GLU A 38 -9.50 1.05 -28.85
N GLU A 39 -10.04 0.64 -30.00
CA GLU A 39 -11.25 -0.16 -30.06
C GLU A 39 -11.09 -1.51 -29.31
N GLY A 40 -12.10 -1.85 -28.49
CA GLY A 40 -12.17 -3.11 -27.76
C GLY A 40 -11.08 -3.29 -26.68
N LYS A 41 -10.26 -2.27 -26.40
CA LYS A 41 -9.18 -2.40 -25.41
C LYS A 41 -9.75 -2.58 -24.00
N ARG A 42 -9.44 -3.72 -23.40
CA ARG A 42 -9.89 -4.12 -22.07
C ARG A 42 -9.25 -3.26 -20.99
N ALA A 43 -10.06 -2.65 -20.12
CA ALA A 43 -9.63 -1.84 -18.99
C ALA A 43 -9.78 -2.57 -17.65
N LEU A 44 -10.89 -3.30 -17.46
CA LEU A 44 -11.25 -3.89 -16.17
C LEU A 44 -11.96 -5.23 -16.38
N VAL A 45 -11.54 -6.25 -15.65
CA VAL A 45 -12.25 -7.51 -15.46
C VAL A 45 -12.61 -7.62 -14.00
N TRP A 46 -13.88 -7.65 -13.70
CA TRP A 46 -14.39 -7.76 -12.34
C TRP A 46 -15.05 -9.14 -12.13
N THR A 47 -14.91 -9.67 -10.93
CA THR A 47 -15.65 -10.85 -10.50
C THR A 47 -16.22 -10.68 -9.09
N ASP A 48 -17.37 -11.31 -8.85
CA ASP A 48 -18.05 -11.32 -7.55
C ASP A 48 -17.26 -12.06 -6.47
N ALA A 49 -17.77 -12.07 -5.24
CA ALA A 49 -17.11 -12.67 -4.08
C ALA A 49 -16.86 -14.18 -4.24
N GLY A 50 -17.76 -14.89 -4.94
CA GLY A 50 -17.62 -16.32 -5.24
C GLY A 50 -16.72 -16.62 -6.45
N GLY A 51 -16.32 -15.61 -7.22
CA GLY A 51 -15.56 -15.79 -8.45
C GLY A 51 -16.37 -16.37 -9.62
N VAL A 52 -17.71 -16.40 -9.50
CA VAL A 52 -18.63 -17.01 -10.47
C VAL A 52 -19.05 -16.01 -11.53
N GLN A 53 -19.65 -14.90 -11.10
CA GLN A 53 -20.06 -13.83 -12.01
C GLN A 53 -18.84 -12.98 -12.39
N SER A 54 -18.79 -12.60 -13.66
CA SER A 54 -17.73 -11.74 -14.18
C SER A 54 -18.31 -10.68 -15.11
N LYS A 55 -17.73 -9.48 -15.06
CA LYS A 55 -18.04 -8.38 -15.96
C LYS A 55 -16.74 -7.82 -16.52
N GLU A 56 -16.72 -7.57 -17.82
CA GLU A 56 -15.59 -6.91 -18.49
C GLU A 56 -15.99 -5.52 -18.95
N TYR A 57 -15.05 -4.58 -18.82
CA TYR A 57 -15.20 -3.20 -19.25
C TYR A 57 -14.01 -2.82 -20.11
N THR A 58 -14.28 -2.22 -21.26
CA THR A 58 -13.27 -1.58 -22.10
C THR A 58 -12.94 -0.18 -21.57
N PHE A 59 -11.84 0.41 -22.05
CA PHE A 59 -11.56 1.82 -21.74
C PHE A 59 -12.67 2.74 -22.24
N ARG A 60 -13.36 2.37 -23.32
CA ARG A 60 -14.53 3.09 -23.82
C ARG A 60 -15.68 3.06 -22.81
N ASP A 61 -15.95 1.91 -22.20
CA ASP A 61 -16.97 1.80 -21.17
C ASP A 61 -16.61 2.65 -19.94
N ILE A 62 -15.35 2.58 -19.48
CA ILE A 62 -14.87 3.42 -18.37
C ILE A 62 -15.01 4.91 -18.71
N LYS A 63 -14.70 5.33 -19.94
CA LYS A 63 -14.91 6.72 -20.41
C LYS A 63 -16.36 7.12 -20.30
N LEU A 64 -17.29 6.35 -20.88
CA LEU A 64 -18.71 6.68 -20.91
C LEU A 64 -19.32 6.71 -19.51
N LEU A 65 -19.07 5.68 -18.69
CA LEU A 65 -19.56 5.60 -17.31
C LEU A 65 -18.97 6.71 -16.43
N SER A 66 -17.68 7.03 -16.58
CA SER A 66 -17.07 8.13 -15.84
C SER A 66 -17.56 9.51 -16.30
N ASN A 67 -17.93 9.68 -17.56
CA ASN A 67 -18.56 10.91 -18.04
C ASN A 67 -19.95 11.09 -17.43
N GLN A 68 -20.77 10.04 -17.41
CA GLN A 68 -22.09 10.06 -16.75
C GLN A 68 -21.94 10.36 -15.25
N ALA A 69 -21.01 9.70 -14.56
CA ALA A 69 -20.73 9.95 -13.15
C ALA A 69 -20.26 11.40 -12.91
N ALA A 70 -19.38 11.93 -13.76
CA ALA A 70 -18.89 13.30 -13.65
C ALA A 70 -20.02 14.33 -13.90
N ASN A 71 -20.87 14.10 -14.91
CA ASN A 71 -22.02 14.95 -15.17
C ASN A 71 -23.05 14.91 -14.02
N ALA A 72 -23.29 13.74 -13.41
CA ALA A 72 -24.15 13.60 -12.24
C ALA A 72 -23.59 14.35 -11.02
N LEU A 73 -22.30 14.18 -10.71
CA LEU A 73 -21.63 14.90 -9.62
C LEU A 73 -21.63 16.43 -9.85
N ARG A 74 -21.31 16.86 -11.06
CA ARG A 74 -21.33 18.28 -11.44
C ARG A 74 -22.73 18.88 -11.34
N GLY A 75 -23.77 18.13 -11.78
CA GLY A 75 -25.18 18.53 -11.64
C GLY A 75 -25.61 18.68 -10.19
N ALA A 76 -25.01 17.93 -9.26
CA ALA A 76 -25.20 18.05 -7.83
C ALA A 76 -24.29 19.10 -7.17
N GLY A 77 -23.50 19.89 -7.94
CA GLY A 77 -22.67 20.97 -7.45
C GLY A 77 -21.26 20.59 -7.00
N VAL A 78 -20.80 19.39 -7.30
CA VAL A 78 -19.38 18.99 -7.10
C VAL A 78 -18.52 19.67 -8.15
N LYS A 79 -17.44 20.31 -7.73
CA LYS A 79 -16.54 21.10 -8.57
C LYS A 79 -15.08 20.84 -8.25
N LYS A 80 -14.18 21.42 -9.05
CA LYS A 80 -12.72 21.36 -8.83
C LYS A 80 -12.36 21.80 -7.42
N GLY A 81 -11.48 21.02 -6.77
CA GLY A 81 -11.01 21.23 -5.41
C GLY A 81 -11.95 20.71 -4.32
N ASP A 82 -13.19 20.33 -4.63
CA ASP A 82 -14.06 19.67 -3.65
C ASP A 82 -13.49 18.31 -3.25
N ARG A 83 -13.54 18.00 -1.96
CA ARG A 83 -13.03 16.74 -1.40
C ARG A 83 -14.18 15.73 -1.34
N VAL A 84 -13.99 14.58 -1.97
CA VAL A 84 -14.98 13.51 -2.09
C VAL A 84 -14.51 12.28 -1.33
N PHE A 85 -15.19 11.98 -0.21
CA PHE A 85 -14.94 10.77 0.56
C PHE A 85 -15.63 9.59 -0.11
N ILE A 86 -14.85 8.58 -0.55
CA ILE A 86 -15.36 7.41 -1.28
C ILE A 86 -15.11 6.15 -0.45
N MET A 87 -16.19 5.55 0.08
CA MET A 87 -16.16 4.33 0.85
C MET A 87 -16.94 3.23 0.14
N LEU A 88 -16.32 2.65 -0.88
CA LEU A 88 -16.84 1.55 -1.68
C LEU A 88 -15.84 0.39 -1.71
N GLY A 89 -16.34 -0.83 -1.73
CA GLY A 89 -15.54 -2.03 -1.91
C GLY A 89 -14.94 -2.15 -3.32
N ARG A 90 -14.48 -3.35 -3.66
CA ARG A 90 -13.88 -3.66 -4.96
C ARG A 90 -14.95 -3.89 -6.02
N VAL A 91 -15.75 -2.86 -6.29
CA VAL A 91 -16.86 -2.85 -7.26
C VAL A 91 -16.51 -1.96 -8.46
N PRO A 92 -17.06 -2.23 -9.65
CA PRO A 92 -16.77 -1.43 -10.85
C PRO A 92 -17.07 0.05 -10.68
N GLU A 93 -18.12 0.37 -9.91
CA GLU A 93 -18.56 1.73 -9.59
C GLU A 93 -17.44 2.57 -8.99
N TRP A 94 -16.60 1.98 -8.14
CA TRP A 94 -15.47 2.68 -7.53
C TRP A 94 -14.52 3.26 -8.60
N PHE A 95 -14.25 2.49 -9.66
CA PHE A 95 -13.28 2.88 -10.70
C PHE A 95 -13.78 4.02 -11.57
N PHE A 96 -15.00 3.97 -12.07
CA PHE A 96 -15.51 5.06 -12.91
C PHE A 96 -15.92 6.30 -12.11
N ILE A 97 -16.33 6.18 -10.85
CA ILE A 97 -16.53 7.33 -9.94
C ILE A 97 -15.19 8.04 -9.65
N LEU A 98 -14.12 7.27 -9.37
CA LEU A 98 -12.78 7.80 -9.20
C LEU A 98 -12.34 8.60 -10.44
N VAL A 99 -12.48 8.03 -11.63
CA VAL A 99 -12.14 8.72 -12.89
C VAL A 99 -13.02 9.98 -13.08
N ALA A 100 -14.31 9.91 -12.73
CA ALA A 100 -15.21 11.07 -12.77
C ALA A 100 -14.72 12.21 -11.88
N CYS A 101 -14.34 11.93 -10.64
CA CYS A 101 -13.77 12.92 -9.74
C CYS A 101 -12.49 13.54 -10.33
N HIS A 102 -11.62 12.73 -10.92
CA HIS A 102 -10.41 13.23 -11.59
C HIS A 102 -10.72 14.13 -12.78
N LYS A 103 -11.73 13.79 -13.61
CA LYS A 103 -12.18 14.67 -14.71
C LYS A 103 -12.64 16.03 -14.22
N LEU A 104 -13.34 16.06 -13.09
CA LEU A 104 -13.80 17.30 -12.46
C LEU A 104 -12.69 18.07 -11.72
N GLY A 105 -11.54 17.47 -11.49
CA GLY A 105 -10.50 18.04 -10.63
C GLY A 105 -10.90 18.04 -9.15
N ALA A 106 -11.83 17.18 -8.75
CA ALA A 106 -12.18 16.93 -7.36
C ALA A 106 -11.12 16.05 -6.69
N VAL A 107 -10.86 16.30 -5.41
CA VAL A 107 -9.85 15.61 -4.61
C VAL A 107 -10.48 14.38 -3.95
N ILE A 108 -9.98 13.20 -4.27
CA ILE A 108 -10.55 11.96 -3.76
C ILE A 108 -9.97 11.64 -2.37
N MET A 109 -10.82 11.14 -1.49
CA MET A 109 -10.46 10.59 -0.19
C MET A 109 -10.93 9.14 -0.11
N PRO A 110 -10.16 8.16 -0.62
CA PRO A 110 -10.52 6.76 -0.57
C PRO A 110 -10.55 6.24 0.86
N ALA A 111 -11.53 5.40 1.17
CA ALA A 111 -11.73 4.85 2.49
C ALA A 111 -12.10 3.37 2.43
N PRO A 112 -11.44 2.49 3.21
CA PRO A 112 -11.80 1.09 3.27
C PRO A 112 -13.15 0.90 3.99
N VAL A 113 -13.95 -0.05 3.52
CA VAL A 113 -15.31 -0.32 4.05
C VAL A 113 -15.33 -0.82 5.50
N ILE A 114 -14.19 -1.26 6.01
CA ILE A 114 -14.06 -1.80 7.37
C ILE A 114 -13.84 -0.72 8.45
N LEU A 115 -13.79 0.56 8.06
CA LEU A 115 -13.66 1.66 9.02
C LEU A 115 -14.77 1.65 10.07
N THR A 116 -14.41 1.99 11.30
CA THR A 116 -15.38 2.23 12.39
C THR A 116 -16.05 3.59 12.21
N VAL A 117 -17.13 3.82 12.95
CA VAL A 117 -17.82 5.12 12.99
C VAL A 117 -16.86 6.25 13.36
N GLY A 118 -16.02 6.06 14.38
CA GLY A 118 -15.03 7.07 14.80
C GLY A 118 -13.95 7.34 13.73
N ASP A 119 -13.55 6.31 12.97
CA ASP A 119 -12.63 6.49 11.85
C ASP A 119 -13.23 7.32 10.71
N ILE A 120 -14.52 7.13 10.44
CA ILE A 120 -15.27 7.87 9.41
C ILE A 120 -15.45 9.33 9.86
N GLU A 121 -15.88 9.53 11.12
CA GLU A 121 -16.02 10.84 11.75
C GLU A 121 -14.72 11.65 11.61
N TYR A 122 -13.60 11.06 12.02
CA TYR A 122 -12.28 11.70 11.94
C TYR A 122 -11.93 12.11 10.49
N ARG A 123 -12.10 11.21 9.52
CA ARG A 123 -11.74 11.47 8.13
C ARG A 123 -12.63 12.51 7.46
N ILE A 124 -13.93 12.45 7.68
CA ILE A 124 -14.86 13.45 7.13
C ILE A 124 -14.56 14.84 7.72
N THR A 125 -14.33 14.92 9.03
CA THR A 125 -14.06 16.18 9.71
C THR A 125 -12.71 16.76 9.31
N LYS A 126 -11.63 16.00 9.50
CA LYS A 126 -10.27 16.45 9.20
C LYS A 126 -10.05 16.67 7.71
N GLY A 127 -10.56 15.75 6.90
CA GLY A 127 -10.50 15.89 5.45
C GLY A 127 -11.44 16.95 4.89
N ARG A 128 -12.39 17.50 5.69
CA ARG A 128 -13.41 18.48 5.27
C ARG A 128 -14.13 18.03 4.00
N ALA A 129 -14.64 16.78 4.00
CA ALA A 129 -15.29 16.19 2.84
C ALA A 129 -16.54 16.96 2.40
N ASN A 130 -16.58 17.42 1.15
CA ASN A 130 -17.72 18.14 0.59
C ASN A 130 -18.82 17.20 0.11
N ALA A 131 -18.45 15.98 -0.26
CA ALA A 131 -19.36 14.91 -0.63
C ALA A 131 -18.91 13.57 -0.06
N VAL A 132 -19.87 12.68 0.16
CA VAL A 132 -19.64 11.27 0.51
C VAL A 132 -20.31 10.40 -0.54
N ILE A 133 -19.58 9.38 -1.00
CA ILE A 133 -20.12 8.32 -1.87
C ILE A 133 -19.89 6.98 -1.19
N THR A 134 -20.98 6.23 -0.98
CA THR A 134 -20.92 4.88 -0.40
C THR A 134 -22.02 4.00 -0.99
N ASN A 135 -22.27 2.85 -0.41
CA ASN A 135 -23.32 1.90 -0.81
C ASN A 135 -24.31 1.63 0.33
N ASN A 136 -25.40 0.91 0.02
CA ASN A 136 -26.43 0.57 1.01
C ASN A 136 -25.88 -0.21 2.22
N ALA A 137 -24.85 -1.03 2.04
CA ALA A 137 -24.26 -1.80 3.13
C ALA A 137 -23.56 -0.92 4.19
N ASN A 138 -23.12 0.29 3.82
CA ASN A 138 -22.28 1.14 4.65
C ASN A 138 -22.90 2.51 5.03
N HIS A 139 -23.99 2.95 4.39
CA HIS A 139 -24.55 4.29 4.59
C HIS A 139 -24.96 4.56 6.04
N ALA A 140 -25.56 3.58 6.72
CA ALA A 140 -25.98 3.74 8.12
C ALA A 140 -24.79 4.07 9.05
N LYS A 141 -23.61 3.48 8.80
CA LYS A 141 -22.37 3.76 9.51
C LYS A 141 -21.88 5.19 9.28
N VAL A 142 -22.01 5.67 8.03
CA VAL A 142 -21.69 7.07 7.68
C VAL A 142 -22.68 8.03 8.34
N ASP A 143 -23.97 7.73 8.33
CA ASP A 143 -24.99 8.58 8.99
C ASP A 143 -24.77 8.68 10.50
N GLU A 144 -24.37 7.59 11.16
CA GLU A 144 -24.00 7.61 12.57
C GLU A 144 -22.78 8.51 12.83
N ALA A 145 -21.77 8.46 11.97
CA ALA A 145 -20.59 9.31 12.06
C ALA A 145 -20.95 10.80 11.85
N VAL A 146 -21.72 11.11 10.80
CA VAL A 146 -22.12 12.48 10.46
C VAL A 146 -23.00 13.11 11.54
N LYS A 147 -23.85 12.34 12.23
CA LYS A 147 -24.65 12.86 13.37
C LYS A 147 -23.82 13.35 14.55
N LYS A 148 -22.58 12.90 14.68
CA LYS A 148 -21.68 13.24 15.79
C LYS A 148 -20.79 14.46 15.54
N ILE A 149 -20.84 15.01 14.31
CA ILE A 149 -19.95 16.09 13.88
C ILE A 149 -20.73 17.31 13.40
N ASP A 150 -20.15 18.48 13.58
CA ASP A 150 -20.57 19.69 12.89
C ASP A 150 -19.84 19.77 11.54
N ALA A 151 -20.54 19.44 10.45
CA ALA A 151 -19.98 19.35 9.11
C ALA A 151 -20.75 20.21 8.08
N PRO A 152 -20.78 21.56 8.23
CA PRO A 152 -21.47 22.43 7.30
C PRO A 152 -20.86 22.40 5.88
N PHE A 153 -19.64 21.90 5.76
CA PHE A 153 -18.95 21.69 4.48
C PHE A 153 -19.45 20.46 3.70
N LEU A 154 -20.08 19.48 4.36
CA LEU A 154 -20.65 18.29 3.73
C LEU A 154 -22.00 18.63 3.08
N ARG A 155 -22.01 18.75 1.76
CA ARG A 155 -23.18 19.19 0.98
C ARG A 155 -23.97 18.03 0.38
N ASN A 156 -23.29 16.93 0.06
CA ASN A 156 -23.87 15.85 -0.73
C ASN A 156 -23.55 14.48 -0.15
N LYS A 157 -24.56 13.59 -0.14
CA LYS A 157 -24.40 12.17 0.17
C LYS A 157 -25.00 11.35 -0.96
N PHE A 158 -24.24 10.42 -1.54
CA PHE A 158 -24.64 9.61 -2.69
C PHE A 158 -24.54 8.11 -2.36
N LEU A 159 -25.58 7.36 -2.73
CA LEU A 159 -25.55 5.89 -2.74
C LEU A 159 -25.32 5.36 -4.15
N SER A 160 -24.34 4.48 -4.31
CA SER A 160 -24.01 3.86 -5.59
C SER A 160 -25.00 2.79 -6.04
N ASP A 161 -25.79 2.23 -5.12
CA ASP A 161 -26.60 1.02 -5.32
C ASP A 161 -28.01 1.13 -4.72
N GLY A 162 -28.64 2.30 -4.83
CA GLY A 162 -30.01 2.49 -4.40
C GLY A 162 -30.30 3.84 -3.75
N ALA A 163 -31.33 3.89 -2.92
CA ALA A 163 -31.81 5.11 -2.28
C ALA A 163 -32.03 4.92 -0.76
N ALA A 164 -31.76 5.95 0.02
CA ALA A 164 -32.10 6.03 1.44
C ALA A 164 -32.46 7.48 1.80
N PRO A 165 -33.20 7.72 2.90
CA PRO A 165 -33.51 9.07 3.36
C PRO A 165 -32.26 9.92 3.56
N GLY A 166 -32.21 11.10 2.94
CA GLY A 166 -31.07 12.01 2.99
C GLY A 166 -29.87 11.64 2.09
N TRP A 167 -30.03 10.64 1.24
CA TRP A 167 -29.05 10.20 0.23
C TRP A 167 -29.62 10.31 -1.17
N ALA A 168 -28.81 10.80 -2.11
CA ALA A 168 -29.18 10.79 -3.52
C ALA A 168 -28.86 9.42 -4.13
N ASP A 169 -29.76 8.87 -4.91
CA ASP A 169 -29.57 7.66 -5.71
C ASP A 169 -28.62 7.98 -6.87
N PHE A 170 -27.37 7.60 -6.72
CA PHE A 170 -26.32 7.94 -7.69
C PHE A 170 -26.45 7.15 -8.99
N ALA A 171 -26.87 5.89 -8.92
CA ALA A 171 -27.10 5.08 -10.12
C ALA A 171 -28.16 5.74 -11.01
N ARG A 172 -29.27 6.17 -10.43
CA ARG A 172 -30.33 6.88 -11.15
C ARG A 172 -29.91 8.25 -11.68
N LEU A 173 -29.03 8.97 -10.94
CA LEU A 173 -28.47 10.24 -11.44
C LEU A 173 -27.57 10.00 -12.65
N MET A 174 -26.76 8.95 -12.63
CA MET A 174 -25.91 8.56 -13.75
C MET A 174 -26.70 8.15 -14.98
N GLU A 175 -27.76 7.33 -14.83
CA GLU A 175 -28.62 6.91 -15.93
C GLU A 175 -29.22 8.10 -16.71
N LYS A 176 -29.53 9.19 -16.01
CA LYS A 176 -30.09 10.41 -16.60
C LYS A 176 -29.02 11.38 -17.13
N ALA A 177 -27.78 11.17 -16.75
CA ALA A 177 -26.70 12.08 -17.13
C ALA A 177 -26.16 11.74 -18.53
N SER A 178 -25.73 12.77 -19.26
CA SER A 178 -25.10 12.60 -20.57
C SER A 178 -23.82 11.75 -20.46
N PRO A 179 -23.60 10.78 -21.36
CA PRO A 179 -22.33 10.08 -21.49
C PRO A 179 -21.26 10.92 -22.20
N ASP A 180 -21.59 12.12 -22.67
CA ASP A 180 -20.65 13.05 -23.27
C ASP A 180 -20.22 14.10 -22.26
N LEU A 181 -18.90 14.27 -22.12
CA LEU A 181 -18.28 15.28 -21.27
C LEU A 181 -17.06 15.85 -21.99
N PRO A 182 -17.23 16.92 -22.79
CA PRO A 182 -16.08 17.55 -23.43
C PRO A 182 -15.16 18.20 -22.39
N ARG A 183 -13.86 18.13 -22.61
CA ARG A 183 -12.85 18.69 -21.70
C ARG A 183 -13.07 20.18 -21.41
N THR A 184 -13.65 20.92 -22.35
CA THR A 184 -14.00 22.33 -22.22
C THR A 184 -15.18 22.61 -21.27
N ALA A 185 -15.94 21.58 -20.89
CA ALA A 185 -17.06 21.69 -19.96
C ALA A 185 -16.63 21.69 -18.49
N VAL A 186 -15.36 21.44 -18.20
CA VAL A 186 -14.78 21.39 -16.85
C VAL A 186 -13.57 22.29 -16.73
N GLU A 187 -13.28 22.71 -15.50
CA GLU A 187 -12.12 23.53 -15.23
C GLU A 187 -10.82 22.73 -15.45
N ARG A 188 -9.85 23.35 -16.12
CA ARG A 188 -8.58 22.69 -16.43
C ARG A 188 -7.75 22.47 -15.17
N THR A 189 -7.17 21.26 -15.02
CA THR A 189 -6.28 20.90 -13.91
C THR A 189 -4.82 21.12 -14.27
N ARG A 190 -4.05 21.67 -13.33
CA ARG A 190 -2.59 21.69 -13.38
C ARG A 190 -2.04 20.40 -12.79
N SER A 191 -0.86 20.00 -13.20
CA SER A 191 -0.16 18.84 -12.64
C SER A 191 0.15 18.96 -11.14
N SER A 192 0.20 20.18 -10.62
CA SER A 192 0.39 20.52 -9.20
C SER A 192 -0.91 20.67 -8.40
N ASP A 193 -2.09 20.58 -9.04
CA ASP A 193 -3.34 20.71 -8.30
C ASP A 193 -3.54 19.48 -7.38
N PRO A 194 -4.19 19.66 -6.21
CA PRO A 194 -4.58 18.56 -5.34
C PRO A 194 -5.38 17.48 -6.08
N PHE A 195 -5.08 16.20 -5.80
CA PHE A 195 -5.63 15.09 -6.56
C PHE A 195 -6.24 14.01 -5.65
N LEU A 196 -5.53 13.64 -4.59
CA LEU A 196 -5.84 12.48 -3.77
C LEU A 196 -5.31 12.67 -2.37
N ILE A 197 -6.11 12.31 -1.35
CA ILE A 197 -5.71 12.31 0.06
C ILE A 197 -5.87 10.90 0.60
N TYR A 198 -4.75 10.25 0.95
CA TYR A 198 -4.76 9.03 1.73
C TYR A 198 -4.58 9.31 3.21
N PHE A 199 -5.20 8.47 4.04
CA PHE A 199 -5.00 8.48 5.48
C PHE A 199 -4.07 7.32 5.86
N THR A 200 -2.89 7.64 6.40
CA THR A 200 -1.91 6.63 6.82
C THR A 200 -1.95 6.43 8.33
N SER A 201 -1.80 5.18 8.76
CA SER A 201 -1.64 4.84 10.17
C SER A 201 -0.26 5.31 10.63
N GLY A 202 -0.15 6.55 11.10
CA GLY A 202 1.07 7.05 11.72
C GLY A 202 1.37 6.36 13.06
N THR A 203 2.57 6.61 13.60
CA THR A 203 2.96 6.26 14.97
C THR A 203 2.19 7.07 16.02
N THR A 204 1.51 8.14 15.58
CA THR A 204 0.63 9.00 16.39
C THR A 204 -0.76 8.39 16.55
N LYS A 205 -1.54 8.91 17.50
CA LYS A 205 -2.90 8.44 17.84
C LYS A 205 -3.87 8.48 16.63
N TYR A 206 -3.66 9.41 15.68
CA TYR A 206 -4.55 9.64 14.54
C TYR A 206 -3.83 9.52 13.21
N PRO A 207 -4.51 9.06 12.12
CA PRO A 207 -3.94 8.98 10.78
C PRO A 207 -3.53 10.35 10.24
N LYS A 208 -2.38 10.40 9.54
CA LYS A 208 -1.95 11.60 8.81
C LYS A 208 -2.63 11.67 7.44
N MET A 209 -2.92 12.87 6.96
CA MET A 209 -3.48 13.12 5.63
C MET A 209 -2.35 13.34 4.62
N VAL A 210 -2.11 12.36 3.77
CA VAL A 210 -1.07 12.39 2.73
C VAL A 210 -1.67 12.95 1.45
N LEU A 211 -1.27 14.15 1.03
CA LEU A 211 -1.74 14.79 -0.18
C LEU A 211 -0.87 14.41 -1.38
N HIS A 212 -1.49 13.89 -2.42
CA HIS A 212 -0.90 13.73 -3.74
C HIS A 212 -1.51 14.72 -4.75
N VAL A 213 -0.70 15.14 -5.73
CA VAL A 213 -1.10 16.07 -6.78
C VAL A 213 -1.41 15.38 -8.11
N CYS A 214 -2.01 16.09 -9.07
CA CYS A 214 -2.46 15.51 -10.34
C CYS A 214 -1.36 14.79 -11.15
N SER A 215 -0.08 15.07 -10.95
CA SER A 215 1.03 14.33 -11.57
C SER A 215 1.34 12.97 -10.93
N TYR A 216 0.75 12.63 -9.79
CA TYR A 216 0.98 11.37 -9.08
C TYR A 216 0.80 10.10 -9.94
N PRO A 217 -0.23 9.99 -10.80
CA PRO A 217 -0.38 8.87 -11.72
C PRO A 217 0.83 8.62 -12.61
N LEU A 218 1.53 9.67 -13.03
CA LEU A 218 2.74 9.56 -13.86
C LEU A 218 3.89 8.92 -13.07
N GLY A 219 3.98 9.17 -11.76
CA GLY A 219 4.96 8.51 -10.88
C GLY A 219 4.80 6.99 -10.86
N HIS A 220 3.57 6.50 -11.00
CA HIS A 220 3.28 5.07 -11.06
C HIS A 220 3.72 4.36 -12.34
N LEU A 221 4.25 5.07 -13.33
CA LEU A 221 4.95 4.45 -14.46
C LEU A 221 6.16 3.63 -14.01
N ARG A 222 6.83 4.05 -12.91
CA ARG A 222 7.90 3.25 -12.28
C ARG A 222 7.35 1.94 -11.71
N THR A 223 6.23 2.03 -11.00
CA THR A 223 5.57 0.86 -10.42
C THR A 223 5.09 -0.10 -11.50
N ALA A 224 4.39 0.41 -12.50
CA ALA A 224 3.76 -0.40 -13.53
C ALA A 224 4.76 -0.92 -14.59
N GLY A 225 5.61 -0.04 -15.12
CA GLY A 225 6.49 -0.39 -16.25
C GLY A 225 7.79 -1.07 -15.83
N LEU A 226 8.40 -0.62 -14.71
CA LEU A 226 9.69 -1.17 -14.28
C LEU A 226 9.52 -2.34 -13.32
N TRP A 227 8.68 -2.20 -12.29
CA TRP A 227 8.56 -3.21 -11.24
C TRP A 227 7.53 -4.29 -11.54
N HIS A 228 6.30 -3.93 -11.96
CA HIS A 228 5.31 -4.91 -12.43
C HIS A 228 5.59 -5.40 -13.85
N ASP A 229 6.53 -4.78 -14.56
CA ASP A 229 6.91 -5.12 -15.95
C ASP A 229 5.73 -5.17 -16.92
N LEU A 230 4.75 -4.32 -16.78
CA LEU A 230 3.51 -4.39 -17.55
C LEU A 230 3.71 -4.03 -19.01
N LYS A 231 3.00 -4.75 -19.85
CA LYS A 231 2.79 -4.50 -21.27
C LYS A 231 1.30 -4.19 -21.51
N GLU A 232 0.98 -3.53 -22.61
CA GLU A 232 -0.40 -3.13 -22.93
C GLU A 232 -1.41 -4.27 -22.97
N LYS A 233 -0.97 -5.50 -23.26
CA LYS A 233 -1.83 -6.69 -23.33
C LYS A 233 -2.02 -7.40 -21.99
N ASP A 234 -1.29 -6.99 -20.96
CA ASP A 234 -1.36 -7.64 -19.66
C ASP A 234 -2.68 -7.40 -18.95
N LEU A 235 -3.03 -8.36 -18.10
CA LEU A 235 -4.07 -8.26 -17.10
C LEU A 235 -3.43 -8.44 -15.72
N ILE A 236 -3.38 -7.38 -14.93
CA ILE A 236 -2.77 -7.44 -13.60
C ILE A 236 -3.81 -7.57 -12.50
N TRP A 237 -3.55 -8.43 -11.54
CA TRP A 237 -4.28 -8.51 -10.29
C TRP A 237 -3.43 -8.01 -9.12
N VAL A 238 -3.81 -6.87 -8.55
CA VAL A 238 -3.23 -6.36 -7.30
C VAL A 238 -4.21 -6.60 -6.15
N VAL A 239 -3.82 -7.46 -5.23
CA VAL A 239 -4.64 -7.76 -4.04
C VAL A 239 -4.51 -6.60 -3.05
N SER A 240 -5.49 -5.71 -3.07
CA SER A 240 -5.59 -4.56 -2.17
C SER A 240 -7.06 -4.17 -1.99
N ASP A 241 -7.37 -3.52 -0.88
CA ASP A 241 -8.64 -2.81 -0.72
C ASP A 241 -8.53 -1.42 -1.37
N THR A 242 -9.65 -0.94 -1.92
CA THR A 242 -9.75 0.33 -2.66
C THR A 242 -9.45 1.56 -1.81
N GLY A 243 -9.62 1.47 -0.51
CA GLY A 243 -9.36 2.56 0.44
C GLY A 243 -7.89 2.71 0.86
N TRP A 244 -6.98 1.81 0.45
CA TRP A 244 -5.57 1.87 0.79
C TRP A 244 -4.71 2.34 -0.38
N ALA A 245 -3.59 3.00 -0.07
CA ALA A 245 -2.66 3.52 -1.08
C ALA A 245 -2.12 2.45 -2.03
N LYS A 246 -2.04 1.19 -1.61
CA LYS A 246 -1.66 0.08 -2.50
C LYS A 246 -2.61 -0.09 -3.68
N SER A 247 -3.87 0.36 -3.60
CA SER A 247 -4.79 0.36 -4.75
C SER A 247 -4.30 1.26 -5.88
N ALA A 248 -3.67 2.39 -5.58
CA ALA A 248 -3.05 3.27 -6.57
C ALA A 248 -1.88 2.59 -7.31
N TRP A 249 -1.15 1.71 -6.61
CA TRP A 249 -0.07 0.91 -7.20
C TRP A 249 -0.58 -0.13 -8.21
N GLY A 250 -1.87 -0.46 -8.13
CA GLY A 250 -2.56 -1.37 -9.05
C GLY A 250 -3.46 -0.68 -10.07
N LEU A 251 -3.42 0.64 -10.21
CA LEU A 251 -4.39 1.38 -11.02
C LEU A 251 -3.75 2.36 -12.00
N TYR A 252 -3.07 3.39 -11.46
CA TYR A 252 -2.73 4.57 -12.26
C TYR A 252 -1.71 4.29 -13.36
N GLY A 253 -0.59 3.67 -13.01
CA GLY A 253 0.44 3.32 -13.98
C GLY A 253 -0.04 2.26 -14.98
N GLN A 254 -0.83 1.30 -14.51
CA GLN A 254 -1.41 0.22 -15.31
C GLN A 254 -2.27 0.78 -16.45
N TRP A 255 -3.25 1.60 -16.11
CA TRP A 255 -4.09 2.22 -17.13
C TRP A 255 -3.35 3.23 -18.00
N THR A 256 -2.32 3.91 -17.46
CA THR A 256 -1.46 4.79 -18.27
C THR A 256 -0.70 3.99 -19.33
N ILE A 257 -0.17 2.81 -19.00
CA ILE A 257 0.45 1.88 -19.96
C ILE A 257 -0.60 1.28 -20.92
N GLY A 258 -1.85 1.11 -20.46
CA GLY A 258 -2.95 0.51 -21.21
C GLY A 258 -3.16 -0.97 -20.88
N ALA A 259 -2.61 -1.45 -19.77
CA ALA A 259 -2.88 -2.78 -19.22
C ALA A 259 -4.25 -2.84 -18.55
N GLY A 260 -4.91 -4.00 -18.61
CA GLY A 260 -6.19 -4.24 -17.92
C GLY A 260 -5.98 -4.57 -16.44
N LEU A 261 -7.00 -4.31 -15.63
CA LEU A 261 -7.04 -4.68 -14.21
C LEU A 261 -7.96 -5.88 -14.00
N PHE A 262 -7.52 -6.86 -13.22
CA PHE A 262 -8.39 -7.89 -12.67
C PHE A 262 -8.75 -7.56 -11.23
N ILE A 263 -10.03 -7.55 -10.91
CA ILE A 263 -10.56 -7.18 -9.60
C ILE A 263 -11.49 -8.28 -9.09
N HIS A 264 -11.16 -8.85 -7.96
CA HIS A 264 -12.02 -9.77 -7.24
C HIS A 264 -12.68 -9.05 -6.06
N ASN A 265 -14.01 -9.02 -6.04
CA ASN A 265 -14.80 -8.44 -4.95
C ASN A 265 -14.82 -9.40 -3.74
N ALA A 266 -13.64 -9.70 -3.19
CA ALA A 266 -13.53 -10.59 -2.04
C ALA A 266 -14.29 -10.03 -0.83
N GLU A 267 -15.07 -10.87 -0.19
CA GLU A 267 -15.81 -10.61 1.04
C GLU A 267 -15.38 -11.57 2.16
N GLY A 268 -15.46 -11.12 3.40
CA GLY A 268 -15.13 -11.94 4.56
C GLY A 268 -13.64 -12.27 4.69
N ARG A 269 -13.33 -13.50 5.10
CA ARG A 269 -11.95 -13.97 5.29
C ARG A 269 -11.29 -14.30 3.96
N PHE A 270 -9.97 -14.08 3.88
CA PHE A 270 -9.18 -14.46 2.71
C PHE A 270 -9.31 -15.97 2.41
N ASN A 271 -9.56 -16.29 1.15
CA ASN A 271 -9.69 -17.67 0.66
C ASN A 271 -8.54 -17.97 -0.32
N ALA A 272 -7.54 -18.70 0.17
CA ALA A 272 -6.34 -19.04 -0.60
C ALA A 272 -6.65 -19.89 -1.84
N LYS A 273 -7.50 -20.92 -1.69
CA LYS A 273 -7.93 -21.79 -2.79
C LYS A 273 -8.62 -21.00 -3.91
N LEU A 274 -9.62 -20.18 -3.56
CA LEU A 274 -10.33 -19.38 -4.53
C LEU A 274 -9.38 -18.38 -5.22
N THR A 275 -8.42 -17.81 -4.47
CA THR A 275 -7.43 -16.90 -5.03
C THR A 275 -6.56 -17.62 -6.08
N LEU A 276 -6.08 -18.84 -5.79
CA LEU A 276 -5.30 -19.63 -6.75
C LEU A 276 -6.13 -20.03 -7.98
N ASP A 277 -7.39 -20.45 -7.76
CA ASP A 277 -8.32 -20.75 -8.86
C ASP A 277 -8.56 -19.54 -9.79
N LEU A 278 -8.83 -18.36 -9.22
CA LEU A 278 -9.03 -17.15 -10.00
C LEU A 278 -7.76 -16.72 -10.73
N LEU A 279 -6.61 -16.77 -10.05
CA LEU A 279 -5.31 -16.40 -10.60
C LEU A 279 -4.98 -17.23 -11.84
N THR A 280 -5.22 -18.52 -11.79
CA THR A 280 -4.84 -19.45 -12.86
C THR A 280 -5.89 -19.63 -13.95
N LYS A 281 -7.18 -19.29 -13.68
CA LYS A 281 -8.29 -19.54 -14.60
C LYS A 281 -8.89 -18.28 -15.23
N ARG A 282 -8.59 -17.07 -14.71
CA ARG A 282 -9.22 -15.81 -15.16
C ARG A 282 -8.30 -14.92 -16.02
N GLY A 283 -7.17 -15.46 -16.47
CA GLY A 283 -6.29 -14.81 -17.44
C GLY A 283 -5.42 -13.69 -16.88
N ALA A 284 -5.26 -13.59 -15.55
CA ALA A 284 -4.27 -12.68 -14.97
C ALA A 284 -2.86 -13.07 -15.41
N THR A 285 -2.09 -12.11 -15.95
CA THR A 285 -0.72 -12.34 -16.44
C THR A 285 0.32 -11.83 -15.46
N VAL A 286 -0.06 -10.92 -14.56
CA VAL A 286 0.78 -10.37 -13.50
C VAL A 286 -0.01 -10.38 -12.20
N PHE A 287 0.64 -10.80 -11.10
CA PHE A 287 0.01 -10.85 -9.78
C PHE A 287 0.85 -10.10 -8.76
N CYS A 288 0.19 -9.24 -7.98
CA CYS A 288 0.79 -8.54 -6.85
C CYS A 288 0.01 -8.81 -5.56
N GLY A 289 0.58 -9.62 -4.68
CA GLY A 289 0.04 -9.88 -3.35
C GLY A 289 0.87 -9.23 -2.25
N PRO A 290 0.29 -8.85 -1.10
CA PRO A 290 1.10 -8.57 0.08
C PRO A 290 1.72 -9.87 0.63
N PRO A 291 2.78 -9.79 1.44
CA PRO A 291 3.42 -10.95 2.07
C PRO A 291 2.44 -11.87 2.80
N THR A 292 1.45 -11.28 3.50
CA THR A 292 0.38 -12.04 4.17
C THR A 292 -0.40 -12.95 3.22
N VAL A 293 -0.67 -12.50 2.00
CA VAL A 293 -1.33 -13.32 0.97
C VAL A 293 -0.44 -14.48 0.56
N TYR A 294 0.82 -14.22 0.23
CA TYR A 294 1.74 -15.28 -0.17
C TYR A 294 1.95 -16.33 0.94
N ARG A 295 2.06 -15.90 2.22
CA ARG A 295 2.12 -16.84 3.36
C ARG A 295 0.92 -17.76 3.44
N MET A 296 -0.28 -17.29 3.06
CA MET A 296 -1.48 -18.12 3.02
C MET A 296 -1.51 -19.03 1.78
N LEU A 297 -1.06 -18.53 0.63
CA LEU A 297 -1.05 -19.30 -0.62
C LEU A 297 -0.09 -20.48 -0.56
N ILE A 298 1.08 -20.34 0.06
CA ILE A 298 2.07 -21.42 0.17
C ILE A 298 1.64 -22.57 1.11
N LEU A 299 0.56 -22.40 1.88
CA LEU A 299 -0.02 -23.47 2.68
C LEU A 299 -0.91 -24.41 1.86
N GLU A 300 -1.27 -24.02 0.63
CA GLU A 300 -2.05 -24.84 -0.28
C GLU A 300 -1.12 -25.71 -1.16
N ASP A 301 -1.68 -26.75 -1.75
CA ASP A 301 -0.96 -27.60 -2.72
C ASP A 301 -0.79 -26.86 -4.05
N LEU A 302 0.28 -26.08 -4.15
CA LEU A 302 0.57 -25.22 -5.30
C LEU A 302 0.77 -25.99 -6.60
N ALA A 303 1.19 -27.27 -6.54
CA ALA A 303 1.44 -28.10 -7.73
C ALA A 303 0.15 -28.47 -8.49
N LYS A 304 -1.02 -28.27 -7.88
CA LYS A 304 -2.33 -28.49 -8.54
C LYS A 304 -2.72 -27.41 -9.54
N TYR A 305 -2.01 -26.29 -9.60
CA TYR A 305 -2.39 -25.11 -10.37
C TYR A 305 -1.42 -24.87 -11.53
N ASP A 306 -1.96 -24.46 -12.68
CA ASP A 306 -1.15 -24.07 -13.85
C ASP A 306 -0.87 -22.55 -13.86
N TYR A 307 0.37 -22.19 -13.61
CA TYR A 307 0.84 -20.79 -13.60
C TYR A 307 1.40 -20.34 -14.96
N SER A 308 1.26 -21.12 -16.03
CA SER A 308 1.87 -20.82 -17.34
C SER A 308 1.50 -19.43 -17.86
N GLN A 309 0.29 -18.98 -17.63
CA GLN A 309 -0.19 -17.66 -18.06
C GLN A 309 0.33 -16.50 -17.18
N VAL A 310 0.65 -16.75 -15.92
CA VAL A 310 1.14 -15.70 -15.00
C VAL A 310 2.63 -15.55 -15.18
N ARG A 311 3.06 -14.52 -15.87
CA ARG A 311 4.47 -14.31 -16.21
C ARG A 311 5.28 -13.62 -15.12
N HIS A 312 4.65 -12.87 -14.20
CA HIS A 312 5.37 -12.07 -13.22
C HIS A 312 4.63 -11.98 -11.88
N PHE A 313 5.37 -12.16 -10.79
CA PHE A 313 4.87 -12.08 -9.42
C PHE A 313 5.59 -10.99 -8.67
N THR A 314 4.82 -10.14 -7.96
CA THR A 314 5.37 -9.05 -7.15
C THR A 314 4.76 -9.04 -5.75
N SER A 315 5.52 -8.53 -4.78
CA SER A 315 5.05 -8.36 -3.40
C SER A 315 5.50 -7.02 -2.83
N ALA A 316 4.63 -6.33 -2.11
CA ALA A 316 4.94 -5.09 -1.39
C ALA A 316 3.99 -4.85 -0.22
N GLY A 317 4.41 -3.96 0.68
CA GLY A 317 3.62 -3.48 1.82
C GLY A 317 4.14 -3.92 3.18
N GLU A 318 4.91 -5.00 3.21
CA GLU A 318 5.69 -5.52 4.33
C GLU A 318 6.92 -6.20 3.74
N PRO A 319 7.99 -6.44 4.51
CA PRO A 319 9.07 -7.30 4.05
C PRO A 319 8.59 -8.74 3.83
N LEU A 320 9.07 -9.37 2.77
CA LEU A 320 8.72 -10.75 2.42
C LEU A 320 9.82 -11.71 2.92
N ASN A 321 9.41 -12.74 3.66
CA ASN A 321 10.33 -13.75 4.14
C ASN A 321 10.98 -14.50 2.96
N PRO A 322 12.32 -14.65 2.94
CA PRO A 322 13.04 -15.39 1.91
C PRO A 322 12.55 -16.82 1.69
N GLU A 323 12.13 -17.51 2.75
CA GLU A 323 11.61 -18.88 2.67
C GLU A 323 10.29 -18.95 1.88
N VAL A 324 9.43 -17.92 2.00
CA VAL A 324 8.20 -17.81 1.19
C VAL A 324 8.54 -17.69 -0.30
N ILE A 325 9.57 -16.90 -0.63
CA ILE A 325 10.06 -16.74 -2.02
C ILE A 325 10.55 -18.07 -2.56
N LYS A 326 11.34 -18.80 -1.77
CA LYS A 326 11.91 -20.11 -2.13
C LYS A 326 10.82 -21.16 -2.37
N ILE A 327 9.90 -21.36 -1.41
CA ILE A 327 8.78 -22.30 -1.53
C ILE A 327 7.94 -21.98 -2.78
N TRP A 328 7.64 -20.68 -3.00
CA TRP A 328 6.91 -20.25 -4.18
C TRP A 328 7.63 -20.57 -5.48
N GLN A 329 8.94 -20.29 -5.54
CA GLN A 329 9.77 -20.54 -6.71
C GLN A 329 9.89 -22.03 -7.02
N GLU A 330 10.11 -22.87 -6.01
CA GLU A 330 10.19 -24.32 -6.15
C GLU A 330 8.88 -24.91 -6.70
N ALA A 331 7.73 -24.43 -6.21
CA ALA A 331 6.42 -24.94 -6.60
C ALA A 331 5.95 -24.42 -7.97
N THR A 332 6.26 -23.18 -8.33
CA THR A 332 5.71 -22.50 -9.52
C THR A 332 6.73 -22.30 -10.66
N GLY A 333 8.01 -22.49 -10.38
CA GLY A 333 9.12 -22.16 -11.29
C GLY A 333 9.34 -20.66 -11.49
N LYS A 334 8.66 -19.79 -10.70
CA LYS A 334 8.69 -18.33 -10.86
C LYS A 334 9.00 -17.63 -9.55
N ILE A 335 9.89 -16.63 -9.60
CA ILE A 335 10.32 -15.89 -8.42
C ILE A 335 9.36 -14.72 -8.12
N ILE A 336 9.23 -14.35 -6.84
CA ILE A 336 8.50 -13.16 -6.41
C ILE A 336 9.47 -11.98 -6.35
N HIS A 337 9.12 -10.87 -6.99
CA HIS A 337 9.89 -9.62 -6.99
C HIS A 337 9.35 -8.68 -5.91
N GLU A 338 10.13 -8.50 -4.86
CA GLU A 338 9.77 -7.59 -3.77
C GLU A 338 9.92 -6.13 -4.19
N GLY A 339 9.05 -5.26 -3.65
CA GLY A 339 9.12 -3.81 -3.86
C GLY A 339 8.75 -3.05 -2.60
N TYR A 340 9.45 -1.96 -2.36
CA TYR A 340 9.28 -1.09 -1.21
C TYR A 340 8.79 0.30 -1.63
N GLY A 341 7.94 0.85 -0.81
CA GLY A 341 7.44 2.22 -0.83
C GLY A 341 6.37 2.41 0.23
N GLN A 342 5.82 3.60 0.29
CA GLN A 342 4.91 4.02 1.35
C GLN A 342 3.61 4.59 0.77
N THR A 343 2.68 5.00 1.64
CA THR A 343 1.50 5.80 1.24
C THR A 343 1.93 7.12 0.60
N GLU A 344 3.02 7.66 1.05
CA GLU A 344 3.67 8.91 0.64
C GLU A 344 4.36 8.82 -0.72
N THR A 345 4.53 7.61 -1.26
CA THR A 345 5.38 7.41 -2.44
C THR A 345 4.79 6.40 -3.43
N THR A 346 5.36 6.34 -4.63
CA THR A 346 5.30 5.16 -5.50
C THR A 346 6.36 4.14 -5.07
N VAL A 347 6.67 3.12 -5.89
CA VAL A 347 7.81 2.23 -5.62
C VAL A 347 9.10 3.06 -5.54
N LEU A 348 9.87 2.87 -4.49
CA LEU A 348 11.17 3.51 -4.26
C LEU A 348 12.34 2.55 -4.49
N VAL A 349 12.20 1.32 -4.01
CA VAL A 349 13.21 0.27 -4.13
C VAL A 349 12.49 -0.99 -4.62
N GLY A 350 13.09 -1.74 -5.54
CA GLY A 350 12.46 -2.95 -6.05
C GLY A 350 13.43 -3.93 -6.69
N ASN A 351 12.98 -5.17 -6.76
CA ASN A 351 13.59 -6.20 -7.60
C ASN A 351 12.95 -6.12 -9.00
N TYR A 352 13.71 -5.76 -10.01
CA TYR A 352 13.21 -5.57 -11.38
C TYR A 352 13.46 -6.82 -12.22
N PRO A 353 12.67 -7.09 -13.29
CA PRO A 353 12.83 -8.27 -14.14
C PRO A 353 14.19 -8.40 -14.83
N PHE A 354 14.86 -7.29 -15.03
CA PHE A 354 16.17 -7.20 -15.71
C PHE A 354 17.37 -7.31 -14.75
N MET A 355 17.16 -7.75 -13.51
CA MET A 355 18.22 -7.97 -12.52
C MET A 355 17.96 -9.25 -11.70
N ALA A 356 19.01 -9.79 -11.09
CA ALA A 356 18.88 -10.93 -10.19
C ALA A 356 18.10 -10.53 -8.93
N VAL A 357 17.21 -11.40 -8.45
CA VAL A 357 16.55 -11.23 -7.16
C VAL A 357 17.46 -11.78 -6.07
N LYS A 358 17.75 -10.97 -5.05
CA LYS A 358 18.40 -11.43 -3.81
C LYS A 358 17.32 -11.58 -2.73
N PRO A 359 16.90 -12.81 -2.36
CA PRO A 359 15.92 -13.02 -1.29
C PRO A 359 16.37 -12.37 0.02
N GLY A 360 15.44 -11.66 0.69
CA GLY A 360 15.74 -10.87 1.90
C GLY A 360 16.17 -9.42 1.62
N SER A 361 16.39 -9.08 0.35
CA SER A 361 16.61 -7.69 -0.09
C SER A 361 15.37 -7.14 -0.78
N MET A 362 15.06 -5.87 -0.53
CA MET A 362 14.01 -5.15 -1.25
C MET A 362 14.37 -4.88 -2.73
N GLY A 363 15.62 -5.10 -3.14
CA GLY A 363 16.15 -4.78 -4.45
C GLY A 363 16.99 -3.51 -4.49
N ARG A 364 16.99 -2.81 -5.61
CA ARG A 364 17.78 -1.59 -5.86
C ARG A 364 16.87 -0.36 -6.01
N PRO A 365 17.38 0.88 -5.81
CA PRO A 365 16.63 2.11 -6.02
C PRO A 365 15.91 2.17 -7.37
N VAL A 366 14.71 2.77 -7.41
CA VAL A 366 13.97 2.86 -8.67
C VAL A 366 14.60 3.88 -9.63
N PRO A 367 14.77 3.54 -10.90
CA PRO A 367 15.23 4.50 -11.90
C PRO A 367 14.37 5.77 -11.96
N GLY A 368 15.03 6.92 -12.10
CA GLY A 368 14.41 8.24 -12.21
C GLY A 368 14.02 8.88 -10.88
N LEU A 369 14.47 8.32 -9.75
CA LEU A 369 14.53 8.98 -8.43
C LEU A 369 15.96 8.88 -7.89
N ASP A 370 16.39 9.93 -7.23
CA ASP A 370 17.65 9.95 -6.49
C ASP A 370 17.37 9.50 -5.05
N ILE A 371 17.79 8.29 -4.72
CA ILE A 371 17.51 7.63 -3.45
C ILE A 371 18.82 7.16 -2.83
N ASP A 372 19.04 7.50 -1.57
CA ASP A 372 20.22 7.09 -0.83
C ASP A 372 19.88 6.67 0.60
N ILE A 373 20.84 6.08 1.28
CA ILE A 373 20.77 5.76 2.70
C ILE A 373 21.62 6.78 3.45
N LEU A 374 20.98 7.55 4.33
CA LEU A 374 21.61 8.66 5.03
C LEU A 374 21.64 8.43 6.55
N ASP A 375 22.67 8.95 7.19
CA ASP A 375 22.76 9.03 8.65
C ASP A 375 21.87 10.13 9.24
N GLU A 376 21.98 10.37 10.54
CA GLU A 376 21.22 11.41 11.26
C GLU A 376 21.69 12.83 10.88
N ASP A 377 22.89 12.98 10.33
CA ASP A 377 23.46 14.24 9.80
C ASP A 377 23.14 14.45 8.31
N HIS A 378 22.30 13.60 7.70
CA HIS A 378 21.95 13.60 6.28
C HIS A 378 23.13 13.37 5.32
N LYS A 379 24.15 12.65 5.77
CA LYS A 379 25.29 12.21 4.96
C LYS A 379 25.09 10.77 4.50
N SER A 380 25.51 10.47 3.26
CA SER A 380 25.48 9.11 2.73
C SER A 380 26.33 8.17 3.60
N VAL A 381 25.77 7.04 4.00
CA VAL A 381 26.46 6.01 4.77
C VAL A 381 27.29 5.10 3.86
N HIS A 382 28.33 4.47 4.42
CA HIS A 382 29.12 3.47 3.69
C HIS A 382 28.32 2.18 3.46
N THR A 383 28.77 1.37 2.52
CA THR A 383 28.23 0.03 2.26
C THR A 383 28.25 -0.81 3.54
N GLY A 384 27.13 -1.47 3.84
CA GLY A 384 26.94 -2.26 5.06
C GLY A 384 26.49 -1.45 6.28
N GLU A 385 26.59 -0.12 6.26
CA GLU A 385 26.14 0.72 7.37
C GLU A 385 24.63 1.01 7.28
N VAL A 386 23.98 1.09 8.44
CA VAL A 386 22.54 1.30 8.58
C VAL A 386 22.23 2.80 8.67
N GLY A 387 21.37 3.27 7.78
CA GLY A 387 20.85 4.63 7.78
C GLY A 387 19.38 4.67 7.37
N PHE A 388 18.84 5.88 7.22
CA PHE A 388 17.48 6.11 6.74
C PHE A 388 17.41 6.09 5.21
N ILE A 389 16.40 5.46 4.67
CA ILE A 389 16.10 5.57 3.23
C ILE A 389 15.57 6.97 2.98
N CYS A 390 16.27 7.72 2.15
CA CYS A 390 15.93 9.10 1.81
C CYS A 390 15.78 9.30 0.30
N VAL A 391 14.86 10.16 -0.10
CA VAL A 391 14.62 10.54 -1.50
C VAL A 391 14.97 12.00 -1.68
N LYS A 392 15.81 12.32 -2.65
CA LYS A 392 16.17 13.71 -2.98
C LYS A 392 14.92 14.51 -3.37
N ALA A 393 14.69 15.62 -2.68
CA ALA A 393 13.47 16.42 -2.80
C ALA A 393 13.77 17.92 -2.53
N ASP A 394 14.73 18.47 -3.26
CA ASP A 394 15.23 19.83 -3.07
C ASP A 394 14.16 20.91 -3.37
N GLN A 395 14.27 21.56 -4.54
CA GLN A 395 13.40 22.70 -4.91
C GLN A 395 12.03 22.26 -5.40
N LYS A 396 11.90 21.04 -5.93
CA LYS A 396 10.67 20.47 -6.47
C LYS A 396 10.50 19.02 -6.02
N ARG A 397 9.29 18.70 -5.55
CA ARG A 397 8.96 17.32 -5.24
C ARG A 397 9.11 16.43 -6.48
N PRO A 398 9.88 15.32 -6.40
CA PRO A 398 9.91 14.37 -7.50
C PRO A 398 8.52 13.79 -7.75
N VAL A 399 8.17 13.55 -9.00
CA VAL A 399 6.87 12.96 -9.35
C VAL A 399 6.70 11.59 -8.70
N GLY A 400 5.57 11.40 -8.03
CA GLY A 400 5.28 10.17 -7.29
C GLY A 400 5.63 10.22 -5.81
N ILE A 401 6.23 11.31 -5.34
CA ILE A 401 6.36 11.64 -3.91
C ILE A 401 5.21 12.57 -3.54
N PHE A 402 4.66 12.41 -2.34
CA PHE A 402 3.55 13.23 -1.85
C PHE A 402 3.95 14.71 -1.72
N GLU A 403 2.95 15.59 -1.75
CA GLU A 403 3.19 17.02 -1.64
C GLU A 403 3.44 17.44 -0.19
N GLU A 404 2.52 17.03 0.71
CA GLU A 404 2.58 17.36 2.13
C GLU A 404 1.68 16.44 2.99
N TYR A 405 1.92 16.43 4.28
CA TYR A 405 0.92 16.05 5.28
C TYR A 405 0.02 17.26 5.55
N LEU A 406 -1.22 17.20 5.09
CA LEU A 406 -2.18 18.30 5.24
C LEU A 406 -2.41 18.66 6.71
N GLU A 407 -2.41 19.97 7.00
CA GLU A 407 -2.64 20.52 8.34
C GLU A 407 -1.64 20.01 9.41
N ASN A 408 -0.44 19.61 8.97
CA ASN A 408 0.59 19.10 9.88
C ASN A 408 1.99 19.66 9.54
N PRO A 409 2.24 20.96 9.79
CA PRO A 409 3.49 21.61 9.43
C PRO A 409 4.72 21.03 10.16
N GLU A 410 4.56 20.55 11.38
CA GLU A 410 5.65 19.96 12.16
C GLU A 410 6.14 18.65 11.51
N GLU A 411 5.21 17.76 11.13
CA GLU A 411 5.55 16.52 10.44
C GLU A 411 6.13 16.77 9.04
N ASN A 412 5.65 17.82 8.35
CA ASN A 412 6.22 18.22 7.06
C ASN A 412 7.67 18.69 7.22
N ALA A 413 7.95 19.52 8.22
CA ALA A 413 9.30 19.98 8.53
C ALA A 413 10.21 18.80 8.95
N ALA A 414 9.68 17.83 9.69
CA ALA A 414 10.44 16.65 10.09
C ALA A 414 10.71 15.68 8.91
N ALA A 415 9.74 15.54 8.00
CA ALA A 415 9.87 14.62 6.86
C ALA A 415 10.80 15.17 5.76
N PHE A 416 10.84 16.49 5.56
CA PHE A 416 11.62 17.14 4.51
C PHE A 416 12.72 18.03 5.10
N GLN A 417 13.91 17.49 5.21
CA GLN A 417 15.08 18.20 5.77
C GLN A 417 16.26 18.14 4.80
N HIS A 418 17.01 19.23 4.75
CA HIS A 418 18.25 19.32 3.96
C HIS A 418 18.11 18.90 2.49
N GLY A 419 16.92 19.11 1.89
CA GLY A 419 16.63 18.72 0.50
C GLY A 419 16.31 17.24 0.31
N TRP A 420 16.03 16.51 1.40
CA TRP A 420 15.68 15.10 1.37
C TRP A 420 14.32 14.85 2.03
N TYR A 421 13.55 13.93 1.44
CA TYR A 421 12.43 13.29 2.10
C TYR A 421 12.96 12.07 2.85
N ASN A 422 12.86 12.08 4.18
CA ASN A 422 13.19 10.96 5.04
C ASN A 422 11.96 10.06 5.22
N THR A 423 12.06 8.80 4.80
CA THR A 423 10.95 7.84 4.90
C THR A 423 10.66 7.37 6.33
N GLY A 424 11.60 7.59 7.27
CA GLY A 424 11.58 7.04 8.62
C GLY A 424 11.91 5.55 8.69
N ASP A 425 12.14 4.90 7.56
CA ASP A 425 12.52 3.49 7.45
C ASP A 425 14.03 3.35 7.30
N LYS A 426 14.64 2.40 8.03
CA LYS A 426 16.08 2.13 8.02
C LYS A 426 16.42 0.92 7.18
N ALA A 427 17.53 1.03 6.46
CA ALA A 427 18.10 -0.01 5.63
C ALA A 427 19.63 0.08 5.61
N TYR A 428 20.29 -0.92 5.06
CA TYR A 428 21.65 -0.83 4.56
C TYR A 428 21.72 -1.25 3.11
N ARG A 429 22.76 -0.84 2.38
CA ARG A 429 23.04 -1.31 1.03
C ARG A 429 24.24 -2.25 1.04
N ASP A 430 24.19 -3.31 0.22
CA ASP A 430 25.33 -4.20 0.00
C ASP A 430 26.26 -3.66 -1.11
N GLU A 431 27.35 -4.39 -1.38
CA GLU A 431 28.34 -4.04 -2.41
C GLU A 431 27.77 -3.99 -3.83
N ASP A 432 26.69 -4.74 -4.10
CA ASP A 432 26.00 -4.73 -5.40
C ASP A 432 24.89 -3.67 -5.46
N GLY A 433 24.71 -2.86 -4.40
CA GLY A 433 23.72 -1.78 -4.33
C GLY A 433 22.30 -2.23 -3.99
N TYR A 434 22.13 -3.47 -3.48
CA TYR A 434 20.84 -3.94 -2.99
C TYR A 434 20.55 -3.42 -1.58
N TYR A 435 19.33 -2.99 -1.35
CA TYR A 435 18.86 -2.45 -0.08
C TYR A 435 18.17 -3.53 0.74
N THR A 436 18.61 -3.72 1.97
CA THR A 436 17.99 -4.63 2.94
C THR A 436 17.29 -3.82 4.03
N PHE A 437 16.00 -4.07 4.21
CA PHE A 437 15.17 -3.42 5.21
C PHE A 437 15.56 -3.89 6.62
N ILE A 438 15.72 -2.95 7.54
CA ILE A 438 16.05 -3.24 8.95
C ILE A 438 14.84 -3.04 9.85
N GLY A 439 14.10 -1.94 9.65
CA GLY A 439 12.93 -1.62 10.45
C GLY A 439 12.57 -0.15 10.39
N ARG A 440 11.48 0.21 11.06
CA ARG A 440 11.17 1.62 11.32
C ARG A 440 12.22 2.18 12.28
N GLY A 441 12.57 3.44 12.12
CA GLY A 441 13.54 4.10 13.02
C GLY A 441 13.15 4.01 14.49
N ASP A 442 11.85 4.04 14.78
CA ASP A 442 11.25 3.91 16.11
C ASP A 442 11.05 2.46 16.59
N ASP A 443 11.24 1.46 15.72
CA ASP A 443 11.11 0.02 16.06
C ASP A 443 12.47 -0.66 16.31
N ILE A 444 13.58 0.00 15.97
CA ILE A 444 14.94 -0.56 16.15
C ILE A 444 15.23 -0.79 17.64
N ILE A 445 15.62 -2.02 17.97
CA ILE A 445 15.96 -2.44 19.33
C ILE A 445 17.42 -2.09 19.63
N LYS A 446 17.64 -1.29 20.68
CA LYS A 446 19.00 -0.84 21.10
C LYS A 446 19.49 -1.69 22.28
N ALA A 447 19.93 -2.93 22.00
CA ALA A 447 20.33 -3.88 23.02
C ALA A 447 21.85 -3.91 23.19
N SER A 448 22.39 -3.52 24.38
CA SER A 448 23.82 -3.56 24.69
C SER A 448 24.72 -2.90 23.63
N GLY A 449 24.29 -1.76 23.06
CA GLY A 449 25.01 -1.04 22.01
C GLY A 449 24.78 -1.55 20.58
N TYR A 450 24.09 -2.69 20.40
CA TYR A 450 23.70 -3.19 19.09
C TYR A 450 22.38 -2.58 18.65
N ARG A 451 22.23 -2.34 17.35
CA ARG A 451 20.97 -1.94 16.69
C ARG A 451 20.41 -3.15 15.97
N ILE A 452 19.31 -3.69 16.48
CA ILE A 452 18.71 -4.93 15.99
C ILE A 452 17.38 -4.58 15.32
N GLY A 453 17.22 -4.96 14.07
CA GLY A 453 15.96 -4.83 13.34
C GLY A 453 14.96 -5.92 13.79
N PRO A 454 13.74 -5.57 14.18
CA PRO A 454 12.74 -6.59 14.53
C PRO A 454 12.54 -7.63 13.45
N PHE A 455 12.48 -7.19 12.18
CA PHE A 455 12.17 -8.07 11.06
C PHE A 455 13.21 -9.17 10.83
N GLU A 456 14.49 -8.88 11.01
CA GLU A 456 15.53 -9.91 10.83
C GLU A 456 15.41 -11.05 11.85
N VAL A 457 14.94 -10.74 13.06
CA VAL A 457 14.69 -11.74 14.10
C VAL A 457 13.35 -12.46 13.83
N GLU A 458 12.31 -11.71 13.46
CA GLU A 458 11.00 -12.27 13.10
C GLU A 458 11.10 -13.27 11.94
N SER A 459 11.93 -12.98 10.94
CA SER A 459 12.13 -13.86 9.79
C SER A 459 12.67 -15.23 10.20
N VAL A 460 13.66 -15.26 11.09
CA VAL A 460 14.23 -16.53 11.57
C VAL A 460 13.27 -17.26 12.51
N ILE A 461 12.57 -16.54 13.41
CA ILE A 461 11.55 -17.15 14.26
C ILE A 461 10.45 -17.79 13.41
N GLN A 462 10.07 -17.19 12.29
CA GLN A 462 9.02 -17.69 11.39
C GLN A 462 9.38 -19.02 10.72
N GLU A 463 10.66 -19.38 10.60
CA GLU A 463 11.11 -20.65 10.06
C GLU A 463 10.88 -21.84 11.02
N HIS A 464 10.64 -21.55 12.31
CA HIS A 464 10.41 -22.61 13.30
C HIS A 464 9.02 -23.24 13.13
N PRO A 465 8.90 -24.60 13.06
CA PRO A 465 7.62 -25.28 12.77
C PRO A 465 6.49 -24.95 13.74
N ALA A 466 6.80 -24.60 14.98
CA ALA A 466 5.82 -24.26 16.00
C ALA A 466 5.24 -22.84 15.86
N VAL A 467 5.72 -22.01 14.91
CA VAL A 467 5.37 -20.60 14.80
C VAL A 467 4.43 -20.36 13.64
N ALA A 468 3.20 -19.96 13.93
CA ALA A 468 2.24 -19.49 12.92
C ALA A 468 2.45 -18.01 12.58
N GLU A 469 2.60 -17.16 13.60
CA GLU A 469 2.88 -15.72 13.46
C GLU A 469 3.80 -15.28 14.60
N ASN A 470 4.60 -14.23 14.35
CA ASN A 470 5.40 -13.64 15.40
C ASN A 470 5.55 -12.12 15.21
N ALA A 471 5.88 -11.44 16.30
CA ALA A 471 6.25 -10.04 16.33
C ALA A 471 7.37 -9.82 17.34
N VAL A 472 8.37 -9.05 16.95
CA VAL A 472 9.53 -8.73 17.80
C VAL A 472 9.52 -7.25 18.14
N VAL A 473 9.75 -6.94 19.42
CA VAL A 473 9.83 -5.56 19.94
C VAL A 473 10.95 -5.41 20.96
N ALA A 474 11.32 -4.16 21.22
CA ALA A 474 12.16 -3.81 22.35
C ALA A 474 11.39 -4.05 23.67
N SER A 475 12.03 -4.68 24.65
CA SER A 475 11.59 -4.75 26.04
C SER A 475 12.62 -4.08 26.94
N PRO A 476 12.24 -3.20 27.88
CA PRO A 476 13.19 -2.54 28.78
C PRO A 476 13.96 -3.52 29.65
N ASP A 477 15.26 -3.30 29.79
CA ASP A 477 16.18 -4.08 30.61
C ASP A 477 17.16 -3.18 31.35
N ILE A 478 17.30 -3.36 32.65
CA ILE A 478 18.15 -2.49 33.51
C ILE A 478 19.63 -2.56 33.14
N VAL A 479 20.11 -3.71 32.68
CA VAL A 479 21.52 -3.93 32.37
C VAL A 479 21.86 -3.59 30.94
N ARG A 480 20.94 -3.90 30.00
CA ARG A 480 21.17 -3.81 28.56
C ARG A 480 20.48 -2.63 27.88
N GLY A 481 19.76 -1.80 28.65
CA GLY A 481 18.85 -0.79 28.13
C GLY A 481 17.59 -1.41 27.55
N GLU A 482 17.73 -2.19 26.51
CA GLU A 482 16.67 -2.96 25.88
C GLU A 482 17.13 -4.40 25.61
N ILE A 483 16.16 -5.31 25.52
CA ILE A 483 16.35 -6.68 25.05
C ILE A 483 15.36 -7.00 23.94
N VAL A 484 15.70 -7.98 23.12
CA VAL A 484 14.80 -8.54 22.10
C VAL A 484 13.73 -9.38 22.78
N LYS A 485 12.45 -9.04 22.57
CA LYS A 485 11.31 -9.82 23.02
C LYS A 485 10.45 -10.23 21.84
N ALA A 486 10.08 -11.51 21.76
CA ALA A 486 9.18 -12.04 20.75
C ALA A 486 7.80 -12.35 21.35
N PHE A 487 6.75 -11.93 20.63
CA PHE A 487 5.38 -12.38 20.82
C PHE A 487 5.04 -13.37 19.72
N ILE A 488 4.58 -14.59 20.08
CA ILE A 488 4.43 -15.70 19.15
C ILE A 488 3.01 -16.27 19.23
N VAL A 489 2.38 -16.47 18.08
CA VAL A 489 1.19 -17.28 17.90
C VAL A 489 1.63 -18.65 17.42
N LEU A 490 1.24 -19.70 18.16
CA LEU A 490 1.64 -21.06 17.85
C LEU A 490 0.86 -21.64 16.67
N ALA A 491 1.55 -22.46 15.89
CA ALA A 491 0.92 -23.27 14.85
C ALA A 491 0.02 -24.36 15.45
N PRO A 492 -1.02 -24.84 14.74
CA PRO A 492 -1.87 -25.92 15.21
C PRO A 492 -1.06 -27.16 15.61
N GLY A 493 -1.42 -27.75 16.77
CA GLY A 493 -0.74 -28.93 17.30
C GLY A 493 0.41 -28.65 18.28
N PHE A 494 0.83 -27.40 18.44
CA PHE A 494 1.85 -27.02 19.42
C PHE A 494 1.22 -26.40 20.67
N VAL A 495 1.86 -26.62 21.83
CA VAL A 495 1.40 -26.13 23.13
C VAL A 495 2.50 -25.29 23.77
N ALA A 496 2.11 -24.16 24.35
CA ALA A 496 3.02 -23.26 25.06
C ALA A 496 3.71 -23.96 26.23
N SER A 497 5.02 -23.87 26.31
CA SER A 497 5.83 -24.43 27.40
C SER A 497 7.20 -23.75 27.47
N ASP A 498 7.83 -23.78 28.65
CA ASP A 498 9.21 -23.26 28.84
C ASP A 498 10.23 -24.02 27.97
N ARG A 499 9.99 -25.32 27.72
CA ARG A 499 10.79 -26.12 26.80
C ARG A 499 10.74 -25.54 25.38
N LEU A 500 9.55 -25.23 24.89
CA LEU A 500 9.36 -24.66 23.54
C LEU A 500 9.98 -23.24 23.44
N ILE A 501 9.95 -22.45 24.52
CA ILE A 501 10.65 -21.16 24.58
C ILE A 501 12.14 -21.38 24.35
N SER A 502 12.77 -22.30 25.10
CA SER A 502 14.20 -22.61 24.97
C SER A 502 14.54 -23.13 23.58
N GLU A 503 13.70 -24.00 23.02
CA GLU A 503 13.86 -24.57 21.68
C GLU A 503 13.85 -23.47 20.59
N ILE A 504 12.89 -22.54 20.64
CA ILE A 504 12.84 -21.41 19.70
C ILE A 504 14.05 -20.46 19.91
N GLN A 505 14.44 -20.19 21.16
CA GLN A 505 15.61 -19.36 21.44
C GLN A 505 16.89 -19.96 20.87
N ASP A 506 17.10 -21.25 21.06
CA ASP A 506 18.28 -21.95 20.55
C ASP A 506 18.26 -22.05 19.02
N PHE A 507 17.10 -22.30 18.43
CA PHE A 507 16.91 -22.26 16.98
C PHE A 507 17.34 -20.92 16.36
N VAL A 508 16.97 -19.80 17.01
CA VAL A 508 17.36 -18.46 16.54
C VAL A 508 18.84 -18.20 16.77
N LYS A 509 19.42 -18.62 17.91
CA LYS A 509 20.87 -18.46 18.20
C LYS A 509 21.76 -19.17 17.18
N GLU A 510 21.33 -20.33 16.70
CA GLU A 510 22.09 -21.11 15.71
C GLU A 510 22.10 -20.48 14.32
N ARG A 511 21.08 -19.65 14.00
CA ARG A 511 20.85 -19.07 12.66
C ARG A 511 21.13 -17.60 12.54
N THR A 512 21.37 -16.93 13.68
CA THR A 512 21.65 -15.48 13.72
C THR A 512 22.87 -15.17 14.60
N ALA A 513 23.30 -13.91 14.58
CA ALA A 513 24.31 -13.48 15.53
C ALA A 513 23.79 -13.62 16.99
N PRO A 514 24.62 -14.08 17.93
CA PRO A 514 24.20 -14.42 19.31
C PRO A 514 23.51 -13.30 20.10
N TYR A 515 23.69 -12.04 19.70
CA TYR A 515 23.03 -10.90 20.36
C TYR A 515 21.60 -10.66 19.85
N LYS A 516 21.17 -11.29 18.75
CA LYS A 516 19.87 -11.07 18.10
C LYS A 516 18.74 -11.96 18.62
N TYR A 517 19.05 -13.09 19.29
CA TYR A 517 17.99 -14.00 19.72
C TYR A 517 17.02 -13.35 20.74
N PRO A 518 15.75 -13.72 20.74
CA PRO A 518 14.78 -13.18 21.69
C PRO A 518 15.10 -13.70 23.11
N ARG A 519 15.41 -12.80 24.03
CA ARG A 519 15.66 -13.15 25.43
C ARG A 519 14.38 -13.45 26.19
N GLU A 520 13.28 -12.88 25.73
CA GLU A 520 11.94 -13.15 26.24
C GLU A 520 11.04 -13.59 25.10
N ILE A 521 10.22 -14.61 25.35
CA ILE A 521 9.15 -15.06 24.45
C ILE A 521 7.84 -15.07 25.23
N GLU A 522 6.78 -14.54 24.62
CA GLU A 522 5.44 -14.57 25.15
C GLU A 522 4.49 -15.16 24.10
N PHE A 523 3.80 -16.23 24.44
CA PHE A 523 2.80 -16.83 23.57
C PHE A 523 1.48 -16.08 23.67
N MET A 524 0.84 -15.83 22.52
CA MET A 524 -0.44 -15.14 22.39
C MET A 524 -1.40 -15.93 21.51
N ASN A 525 -2.70 -15.73 21.71
CA ASN A 525 -3.71 -16.33 20.82
C ASN A 525 -3.76 -15.60 19.46
N GLU A 526 -3.52 -14.28 19.48
CA GLU A 526 -3.46 -13.43 18.29
C GLU A 526 -2.56 -12.21 18.52
N LEU A 527 -1.95 -11.70 17.47
CA LEU A 527 -1.19 -10.45 17.50
C LEU A 527 -2.09 -9.24 17.20
N PRO A 528 -1.86 -8.07 17.87
CA PRO A 528 -2.59 -6.85 17.54
C PRO A 528 -2.24 -6.38 16.13
N LYS A 529 -3.26 -6.22 15.29
CA LYS A 529 -3.10 -5.84 13.88
C LYS A 529 -3.82 -4.54 13.58
N THR A 530 -3.30 -3.83 12.57
CA THR A 530 -4.03 -2.73 11.95
C THR A 530 -5.20 -3.29 11.15
N ILE A 531 -6.09 -2.41 10.75
CA ILE A 531 -7.19 -2.72 9.83
C ILE A 531 -6.68 -3.35 8.50
N SER A 532 -5.46 -3.00 8.08
CA SER A 532 -4.81 -3.57 6.89
C SER A 532 -4.07 -4.89 7.12
N GLY A 533 -4.13 -5.46 8.34
CA GLY A 533 -3.47 -6.72 8.70
C GLY A 533 -2.02 -6.57 9.20
N LYS A 534 -1.45 -5.36 9.22
CA LYS A 534 -0.09 -5.13 9.71
C LYS A 534 -0.03 -5.20 11.23
N ILE A 535 1.02 -5.78 11.78
CA ILE A 535 1.24 -5.89 13.23
C ILE A 535 1.44 -4.50 13.84
N LYS A 536 0.72 -4.20 14.92
CA LYS A 536 0.85 -2.97 15.69
C LYS A 536 1.94 -3.11 16.76
N ARG A 537 3.22 -3.05 16.38
CA ARG A 537 4.35 -3.16 17.32
C ARG A 537 4.31 -2.12 18.42
N ALA A 538 3.84 -0.91 18.13
CA ALA A 538 3.68 0.13 19.14
C ALA A 538 2.77 -0.32 20.31
N VAL A 539 1.69 -1.05 20.03
CA VAL A 539 0.78 -1.59 21.07
C VAL A 539 1.51 -2.61 21.94
N LEU A 540 2.31 -3.50 21.30
CA LEU A 540 3.11 -4.49 22.02
C LEU A 540 4.21 -3.85 22.87
N ARG A 541 4.89 -2.81 22.37
CA ARG A 541 5.87 -2.04 23.13
C ARG A 541 5.26 -1.34 24.34
N THR A 542 4.13 -0.64 24.15
CA THR A 542 3.42 0.02 25.26
C THR A 542 3.01 -0.98 26.33
N ARG A 543 2.42 -2.11 25.94
CA ARG A 543 2.07 -3.20 26.86
C ARG A 543 3.29 -3.70 27.63
N GLU A 544 4.44 -3.83 26.97
CA GLU A 544 5.67 -4.29 27.62
C GLU A 544 6.25 -3.26 28.59
N LEU A 545 6.24 -1.97 28.21
CA LEU A 545 6.61 -0.88 29.08
C LEU A 545 5.76 -0.84 30.36
N GLU A 546 4.44 -0.90 30.22
CA GLU A 546 3.50 -0.93 31.37
C GLU A 546 3.75 -2.15 32.28
N LYS A 547 3.98 -3.33 31.67
CA LYS A 547 4.27 -4.57 32.41
C LYS A 547 5.56 -4.47 33.22
N LYS A 548 6.61 -3.85 32.67
CA LYS A 548 7.92 -3.68 33.33
C LYS A 548 7.88 -2.55 34.37
N MET A 549 7.17 -1.45 34.13
CA MET A 549 6.96 -0.36 35.08
C MET A 549 6.11 -0.80 36.30
N GLY A 550 5.09 -1.64 36.08
CA GLY A 550 4.24 -2.16 37.15
C GLY A 550 4.89 -3.21 38.05
N LYS A 551 6.00 -3.84 37.63
CA LYS A 551 6.71 -4.90 38.38
C LYS A 551 7.92 -4.42 39.21
N GLY A 552 8.34 -3.20 39.04
CA GLY A 552 9.45 -2.62 39.82
C GLY A 552 9.49 -1.13 39.63
N GLY A 553 9.37 -0.37 40.71
CA GLY A 553 9.35 1.09 40.69
C GLY A 553 10.60 1.69 40.03
N LEU A 554 10.58 1.74 38.71
CA LEU A 554 11.46 2.60 37.93
C LEU A 554 10.85 4.00 37.99
N SER A 555 11.39 4.83 38.90
CA SER A 555 11.07 6.25 38.95
C SER A 555 11.26 6.88 37.57
N ALA A 556 10.25 7.64 37.13
CA ALA A 556 10.33 8.46 35.93
C ALA A 556 11.46 9.48 36.05
N GLY A 557 12.64 9.11 35.62
CA GLY A 557 13.78 9.97 35.38
C GLY A 557 13.93 10.18 33.90
N LYS A 558 13.48 11.35 33.43
CA LYS A 558 13.78 12.01 32.14
C LYS A 558 14.40 11.11 31.06
N ILE A 559 13.57 10.73 30.10
CA ILE A 559 13.99 10.33 28.76
C ILE A 559 13.55 11.41 27.78
#